data_6b82997336ce1c57037d7ed2658f3832
#
_entry.id   6b82997336ce1c57037d7ed2658f3832
#
_cell.length_a   1.000
_cell.length_b   1.000
_cell.length_c   1.000
_cell.angle_alpha   90.00
_cell.angle_beta   90.00
_cell.angle_gamma   90.00
#
_symmetry.space_group_name_H-M   'P 1'
#
loop_
_entity.id
_entity.type
_entity.pdbx_description
1 polymer ?
#
loop_
_entity_poly.entity_id
_entity_poly.type
_entity_poly.pdbx_seq_one_letter_code
_entity_poly.pdbx_strand_id
1 'polypeptide(L)'
;MFTDFITFFNGLSSLHTFLFFLGIGVSILISHTVYCIIFKEGICPLPSPLLFGYWGSAPLPFLLYVAIDYRDHKALIAHERTHQSQQRRDGVITFWYKYITNKQARQDYEVEAYRVWVQVAPKDLDRCVWYLTKSYNFNLTDTQARELLLAK
;
A
#
# COMPACT_ATOMS: atom_id res chain seq x y z
N MET A 1 36.19 17.44 -13.16
CA MET A 1 34.98 16.65 -13.10
C MET A 1 34.29 16.70 -11.72
N PHE A 2 34.91 16.33 -10.60
CA PHE A 2 34.30 16.43 -9.26
C PHE A 2 34.17 17.90 -8.78
N THR A 3 35.16 18.73 -9.07
CA THR A 3 35.17 20.17 -8.81
C THR A 3 34.10 20.93 -9.60
N ASP A 4 33.84 20.54 -10.83
CA ASP A 4 32.82 21.15 -11.67
C ASP A 4 31.41 20.88 -11.18
N PHE A 5 31.19 19.68 -10.63
CA PHE A 5 29.92 19.27 -9.99
C PHE A 5 29.63 20.11 -8.74
N ILE A 6 30.62 20.29 -7.85
CA ILE A 6 30.46 21.10 -6.63
C ILE A 6 30.21 22.56 -7.00
N THR A 7 30.90 23.10 -8.01
CA THR A 7 30.72 24.49 -8.47
C THR A 7 29.33 24.71 -9.04
N PHE A 8 28.79 23.74 -9.78
CA PHE A 8 27.42 23.81 -10.30
C PHE A 8 26.37 23.94 -9.16
N PHE A 9 26.49 23.15 -8.09
CA PHE A 9 25.53 23.20 -6.96
C PHE A 9 25.67 24.50 -6.13
N ASN A 10 26.87 25.03 -5.98
CA ASN A 10 27.08 26.27 -5.25
C ASN A 10 26.50 27.50 -5.99
N GLY A 11 26.25 27.40 -7.29
CA GLY A 11 25.62 28.45 -8.09
C GLY A 11 24.08 28.37 -8.13
N LEU A 12 23.47 27.27 -7.63
CA LEU A 12 22.02 27.12 -7.60
C LEU A 12 21.44 27.71 -6.31
N SER A 13 20.27 28.36 -6.42
CA SER A 13 19.50 28.68 -5.22
C SER A 13 19.08 27.40 -4.51
N SER A 14 18.84 27.45 -3.20
CA SER A 14 18.39 26.32 -2.40
C SER A 14 17.14 25.66 -2.98
N LEU A 15 16.25 26.43 -3.59
CA LEU A 15 15.05 25.94 -4.27
C LEU A 15 15.40 25.09 -5.50
N HIS A 16 16.29 25.57 -6.36
CA HIS A 16 16.70 24.84 -7.57
C HIS A 16 17.42 23.53 -7.21
N THR A 17 18.27 23.56 -6.19
CA THR A 17 18.92 22.35 -5.66
C THR A 17 17.91 21.35 -5.14
N PHE A 18 16.92 21.81 -4.36
CA PHE A 18 15.82 20.97 -3.86
C PHE A 18 15.01 20.35 -5.02
N LEU A 19 14.60 21.15 -5.99
CA LEU A 19 13.82 20.67 -7.15
C LEU A 19 14.60 19.67 -8.00
N PHE A 20 15.92 19.86 -8.14
CA PHE A 20 16.78 18.93 -8.85
C PHE A 20 16.83 17.57 -8.17
N PHE A 21 17.08 17.51 -6.86
CA PHE A 21 17.09 16.25 -6.11
C PHE A 21 15.71 15.60 -6.03
N LEU A 22 14.65 16.39 -5.92
CA LEU A 22 13.28 15.91 -5.99
C LEU A 22 13.01 15.23 -7.34
N GLY A 23 13.43 15.87 -8.45
CA GLY A 23 13.29 15.31 -9.80
C GLY A 23 14.03 14.00 -9.98
N ILE A 24 15.25 13.89 -9.44
CA ILE A 24 16.01 12.62 -9.44
C ILE A 24 15.28 11.55 -8.63
N GLY A 25 14.82 11.88 -7.42
CA GLY A 25 14.11 10.94 -6.56
C GLY A 25 12.83 10.41 -7.21
N VAL A 26 12.04 11.29 -7.83
CA VAL A 26 10.83 10.93 -8.58
C VAL A 26 11.17 10.04 -9.78
N SER A 27 12.22 10.34 -10.53
CA SER A 27 12.66 9.55 -11.69
C SER A 27 13.09 8.13 -11.28
N ILE A 28 13.83 8.01 -10.18
CA ILE A 28 14.24 6.72 -9.63
C ILE A 28 12.99 5.90 -9.20
N LEU A 29 12.05 6.54 -8.52
CA LEU A 29 10.82 5.88 -8.08
C LEU A 29 9.98 5.40 -9.26
N ILE A 30 9.83 6.22 -10.30
CA ILE A 30 9.11 5.84 -11.53
C ILE A 30 9.81 4.64 -12.21
N SER A 31 11.13 4.71 -12.39
CA SER A 31 11.91 3.64 -13.03
C SER A 31 11.80 2.33 -12.24
N HIS A 32 11.90 2.41 -10.90
CA HIS A 32 11.74 1.25 -10.03
C HIS A 32 10.32 0.66 -10.13
N THR A 33 9.30 1.51 -10.13
CA THR A 33 7.90 1.08 -10.30
C THR A 33 7.67 0.37 -11.64
N VAL A 34 8.18 0.94 -12.74
CA VAL A 34 8.09 0.34 -14.08
C VAL A 34 8.81 -1.02 -14.11
N TYR A 35 9.99 -1.12 -13.52
CA TYR A 35 10.72 -2.39 -13.39
C TYR A 35 9.89 -3.42 -12.63
N CYS A 36 9.27 -3.06 -11.50
CA CYS A 36 8.44 -3.98 -10.73
C CYS A 36 7.19 -4.45 -11.49
N ILE A 37 6.56 -3.57 -12.27
CA ILE A 37 5.41 -3.94 -13.11
C ILE A 37 5.84 -4.97 -14.17
N ILE A 38 6.98 -4.78 -14.80
CA ILE A 38 7.45 -5.63 -15.91
C ILE A 38 8.01 -6.97 -15.41
N PHE A 39 8.81 -6.96 -14.34
CA PHE A 39 9.65 -8.11 -13.95
C PHE A 39 9.26 -8.75 -12.62
N LYS A 40 8.37 -8.14 -11.82
CA LYS A 40 8.00 -8.58 -10.47
C LYS A 40 6.50 -8.72 -10.27
N GLU A 41 5.76 -8.97 -11.35
CA GLU A 41 4.30 -9.14 -11.32
C GLU A 41 3.56 -7.98 -10.60
N GLY A 42 4.10 -6.78 -10.72
CA GLY A 42 3.55 -5.57 -10.10
C GLY A 42 3.81 -5.42 -8.60
N ILE A 43 4.56 -6.32 -7.96
CA ILE A 43 4.98 -6.18 -6.57
C ILE A 43 6.22 -5.30 -6.50
N CYS A 44 6.10 -4.15 -5.84
CA CYS A 44 7.15 -3.14 -5.74
C CYS A 44 7.56 -2.96 -4.27
N PRO A 45 8.67 -3.58 -3.83
CA PRO A 45 9.20 -3.38 -2.48
C PRO A 45 9.70 -1.94 -2.32
N LEU A 46 9.24 -1.25 -1.29
CA LEU A 46 9.67 0.10 -0.94
C LEU A 46 10.16 0.17 0.51
N PRO A 47 11.12 1.05 0.83
CA PRO A 47 11.45 1.37 2.21
C PRO A 47 10.20 1.84 2.98
N SER A 48 10.02 1.33 4.21
CA SER A 48 8.84 1.63 5.05
C SER A 48 8.49 3.13 5.17
N PRO A 49 9.48 4.06 5.27
CA PRO A 49 9.17 5.50 5.31
C PRO A 49 8.42 6.02 4.09
N LEU A 50 8.62 5.42 2.90
CA LEU A 50 7.92 5.81 1.67
C LEU A 50 6.46 5.34 1.63
N LEU A 51 6.07 4.45 2.53
CA LEU A 51 4.72 3.95 2.69
C LEU A 51 3.97 4.64 3.85
N PHE A 52 4.53 5.72 4.40
CA PHE A 52 3.91 6.49 5.49
C PHE A 52 3.49 5.63 6.71
N GLY A 53 4.28 4.58 7.01
CA GLY A 53 4.02 3.65 8.10
C GLY A 53 3.08 2.49 7.76
N TYR A 54 2.57 2.40 6.55
CA TYR A 54 1.84 1.23 6.07
C TYR A 54 2.79 0.11 5.65
N TRP A 55 2.34 -1.14 5.77
CA TRP A 55 3.13 -2.30 5.35
C TRP A 55 2.93 -2.66 3.88
N GLY A 56 1.77 -2.28 3.32
CA GLY A 56 1.43 -2.47 1.93
C GLY A 56 0.40 -1.45 1.45
N SER A 57 0.24 -1.36 0.15
CA SER A 57 -0.79 -0.55 -0.51
C SER A 57 -0.97 -1.02 -1.95
N ALA A 58 -2.22 -1.15 -2.38
CA ALA A 58 -2.59 -1.43 -3.75
C ALA A 58 -3.20 -0.18 -4.42
N PRO A 59 -2.40 0.80 -4.86
CA PRO A 59 -2.92 2.04 -5.43
C PRO A 59 -3.62 1.82 -6.79
N LEU A 60 -3.22 0.79 -7.52
CA LEU A 60 -3.73 0.46 -8.85
C LEU A 60 -3.94 -1.06 -8.99
N PRO A 61 -4.83 -1.53 -9.88
CA PRO A 61 -5.17 -2.94 -10.01
C PRO A 61 -4.03 -3.83 -10.57
N PHE A 62 -2.91 -3.24 -10.94
CA PHE A 62 -1.72 -3.92 -11.47
C PHE A 62 -0.44 -3.57 -10.69
N LEU A 63 -0.55 -2.74 -9.63
CA LEU A 63 0.60 -2.25 -8.87
C LEU A 63 0.33 -2.41 -7.37
N LEU A 64 1.28 -3.00 -6.68
CA LEU A 64 1.25 -3.25 -5.25
C LEU A 64 2.59 -2.79 -4.66
N TYR A 65 2.52 -1.83 -3.75
CA TYR A 65 3.66 -1.44 -2.93
C TYR A 65 3.67 -2.26 -1.64
N VAL A 66 4.84 -2.76 -1.26
CA VAL A 66 5.03 -3.53 -0.02
C VAL A 66 6.28 -3.02 0.67
N ALA A 67 6.24 -2.85 1.98
CA ALA A 67 7.45 -2.54 2.73
C ALA A 67 8.47 -3.67 2.56
N ILE A 68 9.75 -3.30 2.41
CA ILE A 68 10.81 -4.23 2.01
C ILE A 68 10.93 -5.41 2.98
N ASP A 69 10.69 -5.17 4.27
CA ASP A 69 10.71 -6.18 5.33
C ASP A 69 9.53 -7.16 5.25
N TYR A 70 8.48 -6.81 4.51
CA TYR A 70 7.25 -7.59 4.33
C TYR A 70 7.09 -8.13 2.90
N ARG A 71 8.10 -8.00 2.04
CA ARG A 71 8.04 -8.40 0.63
C ARG A 71 7.67 -9.87 0.41
N ASP A 72 7.98 -10.74 1.38
CA ASP A 72 7.70 -12.17 1.33
C ASP A 72 6.51 -12.58 2.23
N HIS A 73 5.78 -11.60 2.80
CA HIS A 73 4.68 -11.85 3.71
C HIS A 73 3.40 -12.21 2.94
N LYS A 74 3.19 -13.50 2.72
CA LYS A 74 2.12 -14.04 1.86
C LYS A 74 0.72 -13.52 2.20
N ALA A 75 0.38 -13.40 3.47
CA ALA A 75 -0.95 -12.94 3.89
C ALA A 75 -1.15 -11.43 3.61
N LEU A 76 -0.14 -10.59 3.81
CA LEU A 76 -0.18 -9.19 3.41
C LEU A 76 -0.35 -9.04 1.89
N ILE A 77 0.44 -9.76 1.12
CA ILE A 77 0.35 -9.74 -0.35
C ILE A 77 -1.05 -10.18 -0.81
N ALA A 78 -1.62 -11.22 -0.19
CA ALA A 78 -2.95 -11.69 -0.52
C ALA A 78 -4.03 -10.65 -0.17
N HIS A 79 -3.93 -9.97 0.96
CA HIS A 79 -4.79 -8.84 1.35
C HIS A 79 -4.76 -7.71 0.31
N GLU A 80 -3.57 -7.26 -0.05
CA GLU A 80 -3.41 -6.18 -1.05
C GLU A 80 -3.89 -6.60 -2.45
N ARG A 81 -3.68 -7.86 -2.84
CA ARG A 81 -4.23 -8.41 -4.08
C ARG A 81 -5.76 -8.46 -4.08
N THR A 82 -6.38 -8.59 -2.92
CA THR A 82 -7.84 -8.46 -2.79
C THR A 82 -8.29 -7.06 -3.16
N HIS A 83 -7.59 -6.01 -2.69
CA HIS A 83 -7.88 -4.63 -3.11
C HIS A 83 -7.70 -4.43 -4.63
N GLN A 84 -6.70 -5.05 -5.24
CA GLN A 84 -6.56 -5.02 -6.71
C GLN A 84 -7.77 -5.69 -7.40
N SER A 85 -8.29 -6.78 -6.86
CA SER A 85 -9.48 -7.46 -7.40
C SER A 85 -10.74 -6.61 -7.22
N GLN A 86 -10.90 -5.94 -6.08
CA GLN A 86 -11.99 -5.00 -5.83
C GLN A 86 -11.96 -3.82 -6.80
N GLN A 87 -10.76 -3.29 -7.08
CA GLN A 87 -10.59 -2.22 -8.08
C GLN A 87 -10.95 -2.68 -9.50
N ARG A 88 -10.64 -3.93 -9.86
CA ARG A 88 -11.06 -4.49 -11.17
C ARG A 88 -12.57 -4.70 -11.24
N ARG A 89 -13.19 -5.16 -10.14
CA ARG A 89 -14.64 -5.41 -10.04
C ARG A 89 -15.44 -4.11 -10.13
N ASP A 90 -15.07 -3.10 -9.36
CA ASP A 90 -15.86 -1.89 -9.16
C ASP A 90 -15.40 -0.72 -10.05
N GLY A 91 -14.25 -0.84 -10.68
CA GLY A 91 -13.53 0.25 -11.36
C GLY A 91 -12.70 1.09 -10.39
N VAL A 92 -11.49 1.49 -10.80
CA VAL A 92 -10.50 2.18 -9.94
C VAL A 92 -11.06 3.44 -9.31
N ILE A 93 -11.71 4.29 -10.10
CA ILE A 93 -12.27 5.57 -9.64
C ILE A 93 -13.39 5.32 -8.63
N THR A 94 -14.31 4.41 -8.94
CA THR A 94 -15.45 4.06 -8.07
C THR A 94 -14.99 3.44 -6.77
N PHE A 95 -14.00 2.54 -6.83
CA PHE A 95 -13.40 1.94 -5.63
C PHE A 95 -12.83 3.02 -4.71
N TRP A 96 -11.95 3.89 -5.20
CA TRP A 96 -11.31 4.92 -4.38
C TRP A 96 -12.31 5.96 -3.88
N TYR A 97 -13.29 6.36 -4.70
CA TYR A 97 -14.36 7.25 -4.25
C TYR A 97 -15.12 6.64 -3.06
N LYS A 98 -15.60 5.39 -3.18
CA LYS A 98 -16.30 4.69 -2.10
C LYS A 98 -15.39 4.49 -0.87
N TYR A 99 -14.15 4.07 -1.07
CA TYR A 99 -13.19 3.80 0.00
C TYR A 99 -12.91 5.03 0.85
N ILE A 100 -12.81 6.22 0.24
CA ILE A 100 -12.51 7.47 0.93
C ILE A 100 -13.77 8.08 1.55
N THR A 101 -14.89 8.09 0.82
CA THR A 101 -16.08 8.87 1.22
C THR A 101 -17.14 8.06 1.97
N ASN A 102 -17.11 6.72 1.89
CA ASN A 102 -18.13 5.85 2.49
C ASN A 102 -17.50 4.87 3.47
N LYS A 103 -17.69 5.13 4.78
CA LYS A 103 -17.12 4.31 5.86
C LYS A 103 -17.61 2.85 5.80
N GLN A 104 -18.87 2.60 5.44
CA GLN A 104 -19.41 1.25 5.33
C GLN A 104 -18.77 0.50 4.15
N ALA A 105 -18.69 1.12 2.98
CA ALA A 105 -18.04 0.51 1.82
C ALA A 105 -16.56 0.20 2.11
N ARG A 106 -15.84 1.11 2.79
CA ARG A 106 -14.47 0.85 3.23
C ARG A 106 -14.39 -0.34 4.17
N GLN A 107 -15.30 -0.43 5.16
CA GLN A 107 -15.37 -1.58 6.07
C GLN A 107 -15.57 -2.88 5.29
N ASP A 108 -16.49 -2.91 4.33
CA ASP A 108 -16.79 -4.10 3.53
C ASP A 108 -15.56 -4.54 2.71
N TYR A 109 -14.84 -3.60 2.10
CA TYR A 109 -13.60 -3.86 1.38
C TYR A 109 -12.51 -4.43 2.29
N GLU A 110 -12.31 -3.82 3.46
CA GLU A 110 -11.31 -4.29 4.41
C GLU A 110 -11.65 -5.67 5.00
N VAL A 111 -12.91 -5.89 5.35
CA VAL A 111 -13.37 -7.21 5.83
C VAL A 111 -13.11 -8.29 4.78
N GLU A 112 -13.41 -8.04 3.50
CA GLU A 112 -13.13 -8.97 2.40
C GLU A 112 -11.61 -9.25 2.30
N ALA A 113 -10.77 -8.23 2.38
CA ALA A 113 -9.32 -8.38 2.30
C ALA A 113 -8.73 -9.10 3.53
N TYR A 114 -9.18 -8.80 4.73
CA TYR A 114 -8.74 -9.49 5.95
C TYR A 114 -9.25 -10.92 6.06
N ARG A 115 -10.40 -11.27 5.47
CA ARG A 115 -10.81 -12.68 5.33
C ARG A 115 -9.77 -13.49 4.56
N VAL A 116 -9.29 -12.96 3.45
CA VAL A 116 -8.24 -13.61 2.67
C VAL A 116 -6.94 -13.71 3.46
N TRP A 117 -6.58 -12.65 4.22
CA TRP A 117 -5.43 -12.73 5.14
C TRP A 117 -5.57 -13.88 6.13
N VAL A 118 -6.72 -13.98 6.82
CA VAL A 118 -6.98 -15.04 7.82
C VAL A 118 -6.97 -16.43 7.18
N GLN A 119 -7.44 -16.58 5.94
CA GLN A 119 -7.34 -17.85 5.21
C GLN A 119 -5.89 -18.27 4.95
N VAL A 120 -5.02 -17.33 4.63
CA VAL A 120 -3.58 -17.59 4.37
C VAL A 120 -2.80 -17.77 5.68
N ALA A 121 -3.15 -17.02 6.72
CA ALA A 121 -2.47 -17.03 8.02
C ALA A 121 -3.50 -17.03 9.17
N PRO A 122 -4.14 -18.18 9.49
CA PRO A 122 -5.18 -18.26 10.54
C PRO A 122 -4.70 -17.80 11.92
N LYS A 123 -3.42 -17.93 12.22
CA LYS A 123 -2.81 -17.46 13.48
C LYS A 123 -2.87 -15.95 13.67
N ASP A 124 -3.07 -15.20 12.60
CA ASP A 124 -3.11 -13.73 12.63
C ASP A 124 -4.53 -13.18 12.86
N LEU A 125 -5.53 -14.04 13.14
CA LEU A 125 -6.93 -13.62 13.34
C LEU A 125 -7.06 -12.48 14.36
N ASP A 126 -6.42 -12.59 15.52
CA ASP A 126 -6.48 -11.57 16.57
C ASP A 126 -5.90 -10.22 16.11
N ARG A 127 -4.85 -10.26 15.32
CA ARG A 127 -4.27 -9.07 14.69
C ARG A 127 -5.24 -8.43 13.70
N CYS A 128 -5.90 -9.23 12.86
CA CYS A 128 -6.89 -8.73 11.90
C CYS A 128 -8.11 -8.12 12.61
N VAL A 129 -8.58 -8.73 13.70
CA VAL A 129 -9.61 -8.16 14.58
C VAL A 129 -9.19 -6.81 15.11
N TRP A 130 -7.95 -6.69 15.63
CA TRP A 130 -7.41 -5.44 16.14
C TRP A 130 -7.38 -4.33 15.06
N TYR A 131 -6.99 -4.65 13.82
CA TYR A 131 -7.04 -3.66 12.74
C TYR A 131 -8.44 -3.14 12.50
N LEU A 132 -9.44 -4.01 12.35
CA LEU A 132 -10.80 -3.61 12.07
C LEU A 132 -11.42 -2.79 13.22
N THR A 133 -11.12 -3.12 14.47
CA THR A 133 -11.73 -2.49 15.64
C THR A 133 -10.99 -1.25 16.12
N LYS A 134 -9.66 -1.22 16.04
CA LYS A 134 -8.83 -0.15 16.63
C LYS A 134 -8.18 0.74 15.57
N SER A 135 -7.56 0.17 14.56
CA SER A 135 -6.81 0.95 13.56
C SER A 135 -7.76 1.69 12.60
N TYR A 136 -8.72 0.97 12.01
CA TYR A 136 -9.72 1.57 11.11
C TYR A 136 -10.89 2.21 11.84
N ASN A 137 -11.11 1.88 13.10
CA ASN A 137 -12.20 2.41 13.93
C ASN A 137 -13.58 2.30 13.25
N PHE A 138 -13.93 1.09 12.81
CA PHE A 138 -15.22 0.83 12.16
C PHE A 138 -16.41 0.73 13.12
N ASN A 139 -16.22 1.00 14.42
CA ASN A 139 -17.23 0.84 15.47
C ASN A 139 -17.71 -0.61 15.65
N LEU A 140 -16.84 -1.58 15.36
CA LEU A 140 -17.08 -2.99 15.59
C LEU A 140 -16.57 -3.39 16.98
N THR A 141 -17.30 -4.31 17.62
CA THR A 141 -16.76 -5.07 18.76
C THR A 141 -15.82 -6.17 18.24
N ASP A 142 -14.92 -6.66 19.09
CA ASP A 142 -14.02 -7.75 18.72
C ASP A 142 -14.80 -9.02 18.31
N THR A 143 -15.95 -9.29 18.95
CA THR A 143 -16.82 -10.41 18.59
C THR A 143 -17.39 -10.22 17.18
N GLN A 144 -17.95 -9.06 16.87
CA GLN A 144 -18.48 -8.75 15.54
C GLN A 144 -17.39 -8.84 14.45
N ALA A 145 -16.19 -8.32 14.73
CA ALA A 145 -15.09 -8.41 13.79
C ALA A 145 -14.68 -9.89 13.53
N ARG A 146 -14.64 -10.73 14.58
CA ARG A 146 -14.38 -12.18 14.43
C ARG A 146 -15.44 -12.87 13.59
N GLU A 147 -16.70 -12.62 13.88
CA GLU A 147 -17.82 -13.17 13.11
C GLU A 147 -17.71 -12.79 11.62
N LEU A 148 -17.45 -11.51 11.34
CA LEU A 148 -17.25 -11.04 9.97
C LEU A 148 -16.07 -11.72 9.28
N LEU A 149 -14.93 -11.90 9.96
CA LEU A 149 -13.74 -12.53 9.39
C LEU A 149 -13.89 -14.04 9.16
N LEU A 150 -14.69 -14.73 9.98
CA LEU A 150 -14.90 -16.17 9.91
C LEU A 150 -16.16 -16.57 9.11
N ALA A 151 -17.01 -15.61 8.73
CA ALA A 151 -18.16 -15.88 7.87
C ALA A 151 -17.70 -16.45 6.51
N LYS A 152 -18.35 -17.55 6.09
CA LYS A 152 -18.07 -18.22 4.80
C LYS A 152 -18.69 -17.46 3.64
#